data_ac50e6f2ad2995d519483aded8eea3ea
#
_entry.id   ac50e6f2ad2995d519483aded8eea3ea
#
_cell.length_a   1.000
_cell.length_b   1.000
_cell.length_c   1.000
_cell.angle_alpha   90.00
_cell.angle_beta   90.00
_cell.angle_gamma   90.00
#
_symmetry.space_group_name_H-M   'P 1'
#
loop_
_entity.id
_entity.type
_entity.pdbx_description
1 polymer ?
#
loop_
_entity_poly.entity_id
_entity_poly.type
_entity_poly.pdbx_seq_one_letter_code
_entity_poly.pdbx_strand_id
1 'polypeptide(L)'
;EERVLDRKNGIDRRVQYAYDAAGNVLKQAILGTDGECLESSTRYDLKDRATHRTNPAGGVTRYLYDRNDRLRKEISPYGYEPESDDGAGVSYTYDSRGNRLRTTNALGEVVQELSYNLRNQPVIQKDTFGNRTELSYELDGKIKDVRRSGNHQRTLQQYEYNARGQITGVVDGNRNPISYDVDSWGRITGIGFVDGVKEGYEYTPAGQVSRTIDGNGNAVQYRYNSLGKISERIDQLGFTETFRYDEEGNLSLHIDRDGRRLQRACNVFGQPVYEKATDAEGKHTNISTWHYDSLGRVTRAVCDGKSYEYIYDAYGNLKEKRSNGKRLVSYTHDRAGQITEIMDPAGVSTRYEYDILGRRSRIYNNDGLEVRYGYDALNRISRIHYGNGVETAYTYDGDGNIRTLETKAGENVLLS
;
A
#
# COMPACT_ATOMS: atom_id res chain seq x y z
N GLU A 1 17.22 3.14 -26.10
CA GLU A 1 17.98 2.02 -25.51
C GLU A 1 17.01 0.92 -25.13
N GLU A 2 17.26 -0.31 -25.57
CA GLU A 2 16.51 -1.49 -25.19
C GLU A 2 17.24 -2.18 -24.04
N ARG A 3 16.58 -2.37 -22.90
CA ARG A 3 17.08 -3.20 -21.80
C ARG A 3 16.23 -4.44 -21.68
N VAL A 4 16.86 -5.59 -21.71
CA VAL A 4 16.25 -6.84 -21.29
C VAL A 4 16.18 -6.82 -19.77
N LEU A 5 14.97 -6.78 -19.20
CA LEU A 5 14.78 -6.76 -17.74
C LEU A 5 15.17 -8.09 -17.10
N ASP A 6 14.88 -9.17 -17.78
CA ASP A 6 15.26 -10.51 -17.33
C ASP A 6 15.28 -11.48 -18.52
N ARG A 7 16.34 -12.25 -18.62
CA ARG A 7 16.51 -13.28 -19.65
C ARG A 7 16.83 -14.60 -18.99
N LYS A 8 15.82 -15.41 -18.79
CA LYS A 8 16.00 -16.77 -18.28
C LYS A 8 15.21 -17.74 -19.17
N ASN A 9 15.87 -18.83 -19.60
CA ASN A 9 15.26 -19.96 -20.34
C ASN A 9 14.45 -19.57 -21.60
N GLY A 10 14.90 -18.53 -22.33
CA GLY A 10 14.28 -18.11 -23.59
C GLY A 10 13.02 -17.25 -23.45
N ILE A 11 12.59 -16.94 -22.22
CA ILE A 11 11.51 -15.98 -21.96
C ILE A 11 12.17 -14.63 -21.67
N ASP A 12 12.01 -13.68 -22.57
CA ASP A 12 12.54 -12.32 -22.43
C ASP A 12 11.41 -11.39 -21.99
N ARG A 13 11.56 -10.76 -20.83
CA ARG A 13 10.83 -9.53 -20.52
C ARG A 13 11.68 -8.36 -20.97
N ARG A 14 11.19 -7.60 -21.94
CA ARG A 14 11.91 -6.48 -22.52
C ARG A 14 11.31 -5.17 -22.05
N VAL A 15 12.17 -4.23 -21.68
CA VAL A 15 11.78 -2.83 -21.51
C VAL A 15 12.58 -1.99 -22.46
N GLN A 16 11.86 -1.22 -23.27
CA GLN A 16 12.45 -0.21 -24.12
C GLN A 16 12.34 1.15 -23.45
N TYR A 17 13.42 1.91 -23.54
CA TYR A 17 13.44 3.28 -23.07
C TYR A 17 13.81 4.21 -24.23
N ALA A 18 13.08 5.29 -24.38
CA ALA A 18 13.47 6.44 -25.21
C ALA A 18 13.92 7.56 -24.29
N TYR A 19 15.02 8.22 -24.63
CA TYR A 19 15.61 9.29 -23.85
C TYR A 19 15.66 10.58 -24.67
N ASP A 20 15.67 11.72 -23.98
CA ASP A 20 16.07 12.99 -24.58
C ASP A 20 17.60 13.13 -24.61
N ALA A 21 18.08 14.27 -25.10
CA ALA A 21 19.53 14.56 -25.18
C ALA A 21 20.19 14.72 -23.80
N ALA A 22 19.44 15.05 -22.76
CA ALA A 22 19.91 15.17 -21.38
C ALA A 22 19.97 13.82 -20.65
N GLY A 23 19.37 12.77 -21.23
CA GLY A 23 19.32 11.42 -20.65
C GLY A 23 18.05 11.15 -19.83
N ASN A 24 17.05 12.02 -19.89
CA ASN A 24 15.77 11.81 -19.22
C ASN A 24 14.93 10.78 -19.98
N VAL A 25 14.22 9.90 -19.26
CA VAL A 25 13.34 8.88 -19.87
C VAL A 25 12.07 9.52 -20.39
N LEU A 26 11.96 9.68 -21.70
CA LEU A 26 10.75 10.20 -22.37
C LEU A 26 9.63 9.14 -22.45
N LYS A 27 10.03 7.89 -22.70
CA LYS A 27 9.09 6.76 -22.83
C LYS A 27 9.70 5.52 -22.21
N GLN A 28 8.82 4.72 -21.60
CA GLN A 28 9.11 3.37 -21.14
C GLN A 28 8.03 2.45 -21.70
N ALA A 29 8.44 1.44 -22.45
CA ALA A 29 7.55 0.44 -23.01
C ALA A 29 7.93 -0.95 -22.47
N ILE A 30 7.00 -1.62 -21.82
CA ILE A 30 7.15 -3.03 -21.42
C ILE A 30 6.56 -3.87 -22.51
N LEU A 31 7.40 -4.69 -23.15
CA LEU A 31 7.05 -5.48 -24.33
C LEU A 31 6.79 -6.94 -23.93
N GLY A 32 5.66 -7.47 -24.35
CA GLY A 32 5.35 -8.89 -24.34
C GLY A 32 5.87 -9.61 -25.56
N THR A 33 6.02 -10.95 -25.50
CA THR A 33 6.49 -11.78 -26.63
C THR A 33 5.46 -11.90 -27.75
N ASP A 34 4.19 -11.64 -27.44
CA ASP A 34 3.02 -11.73 -28.32
C ASP A 34 2.63 -10.39 -28.96
N GLY A 35 3.50 -9.37 -28.84
CA GLY A 35 3.29 -8.04 -29.39
C GLY A 35 2.51 -7.09 -28.47
N GLU A 36 2.13 -7.53 -27.27
CA GLU A 36 1.58 -6.62 -26.26
C GLU A 36 2.62 -5.59 -25.82
N CYS A 37 2.19 -4.35 -25.63
CA CYS A 37 3.03 -3.24 -25.21
C CYS A 37 2.31 -2.35 -24.19
N LEU A 38 2.90 -2.18 -23.02
CA LEU A 38 2.44 -1.22 -22.03
C LEU A 38 3.38 -0.01 -22.06
N GLU A 39 2.96 1.08 -22.72
CA GLU A 39 3.75 2.30 -22.84
C GLU A 39 3.33 3.35 -21.83
N SER A 40 4.30 3.92 -21.13
CA SER A 40 4.16 5.14 -20.34
C SER A 40 5.12 6.20 -20.86
N SER A 41 4.76 7.48 -20.71
CA SER A 41 5.61 8.60 -21.16
C SER A 41 5.76 9.68 -20.11
N THR A 42 6.87 10.41 -20.16
CA THR A 42 7.17 11.56 -19.30
C THR A 42 7.65 12.72 -20.17
N ARG A 43 7.14 13.92 -19.92
CA ARG A 43 7.66 15.17 -20.50
C ARG A 43 8.39 15.93 -19.44
N TYR A 44 9.46 16.60 -19.86
CA TYR A 44 10.33 17.41 -18.98
C TYR A 44 10.35 18.86 -19.42
N ASP A 45 10.67 19.74 -18.50
CA ASP A 45 10.98 21.15 -18.80
C ASP A 45 12.49 21.31 -19.07
N LEU A 46 12.91 22.57 -19.34
CA LEU A 46 14.32 22.92 -19.63
C LEU A 46 15.28 22.72 -18.43
N LYS A 47 14.75 22.37 -17.25
CA LYS A 47 15.54 22.07 -16.03
C LYS A 47 15.48 20.57 -15.67
N ASP A 48 15.11 19.73 -16.62
CA ASP A 48 14.99 18.26 -16.45
C ASP A 48 13.97 17.82 -15.38
N ARG A 49 12.97 18.67 -15.07
CA ARG A 49 11.92 18.32 -14.15
C ARG A 49 10.72 17.74 -14.90
N ALA A 50 10.19 16.62 -14.44
CA ALA A 50 9.01 15.99 -15.02
C ALA A 50 7.80 16.94 -14.93
N THR A 51 7.21 17.29 -16.06
CA THR A 51 6.02 18.15 -16.15
C THR A 51 4.74 17.37 -16.37
N HIS A 52 4.83 16.24 -17.08
CA HIS A 52 3.71 15.36 -17.35
C HIS A 52 4.18 13.92 -17.23
N ARG A 53 3.34 13.06 -16.68
CA ARG A 53 3.46 11.60 -16.79
C ARG A 53 2.16 11.05 -17.34
N THR A 54 2.26 10.26 -18.40
CA THR A 54 1.11 9.60 -19.02
C THR A 54 1.23 8.09 -18.76
N ASN A 55 0.20 7.50 -18.18
CA ASN A 55 0.12 6.05 -17.97
C ASN A 55 -0.30 5.33 -19.24
N PRO A 56 -0.23 3.98 -19.32
CA PRO A 56 -0.63 3.24 -20.53
C PRO A 56 -2.07 3.49 -21.00
N ALA A 57 -3.00 3.82 -20.09
CA ALA A 57 -4.39 4.12 -20.41
C ALA A 57 -4.61 5.58 -20.87
N GLY A 58 -3.53 6.37 -21.00
CA GLY A 58 -3.59 7.77 -21.43
C GLY A 58 -3.97 8.76 -20.32
N GLY A 59 -4.03 8.32 -19.07
CA GLY A 59 -4.24 9.20 -17.92
C GLY A 59 -2.99 10.05 -17.67
N VAL A 60 -3.17 11.37 -17.60
CA VAL A 60 -2.07 12.33 -17.44
C VAL A 60 -2.02 12.87 -16.01
N THR A 61 -0.85 12.74 -15.38
CA THR A 61 -0.51 13.48 -14.15
C THR A 61 0.35 14.66 -14.52
N ARG A 62 -0.08 15.87 -14.14
CA ARG A 62 0.60 17.14 -14.43
C ARG A 62 1.31 17.67 -13.19
N TYR A 63 2.56 18.11 -13.33
CA TYR A 63 3.38 18.72 -12.28
C TYR A 63 3.72 20.16 -12.63
N LEU A 64 3.47 21.07 -11.71
CA LEU A 64 3.77 22.50 -11.84
C LEU A 64 4.76 22.90 -10.74
N TYR A 65 5.79 23.65 -11.10
CA TYR A 65 6.86 24.07 -10.19
C TYR A 65 6.83 25.60 -9.96
N ASP A 66 7.35 26.00 -8.82
CA ASP A 66 7.59 27.43 -8.54
C ASP A 66 8.96 27.89 -9.09
N ARG A 67 9.26 29.19 -8.89
CA ARG A 67 10.50 29.80 -9.37
C ARG A 67 11.78 29.22 -8.70
N ASN A 68 11.63 28.58 -7.54
CA ASN A 68 12.69 27.94 -6.76
C ASN A 68 12.75 26.43 -7.00
N ASP A 69 12.17 25.93 -8.11
CA ASP A 69 12.18 24.55 -8.55
C ASP A 69 11.44 23.56 -7.62
N ARG A 70 10.57 24.06 -6.74
CA ARG A 70 9.78 23.25 -5.82
C ARG A 70 8.41 22.92 -6.44
N LEU A 71 7.92 21.71 -6.21
CA LEU A 71 6.61 21.27 -6.68
C LEU A 71 5.51 22.17 -6.07
N ARG A 72 4.87 22.97 -6.90
CA ARG A 72 3.78 23.89 -6.50
C ARG A 72 2.42 23.23 -6.59
N LYS A 73 2.21 22.37 -7.59
CA LYS A 73 0.92 21.73 -7.83
C LYS A 73 1.11 20.39 -8.54
N GLU A 74 0.37 19.40 -8.11
CA GLU A 74 0.25 18.08 -8.75
C GLU A 74 -1.22 17.85 -9.10
N ILE A 75 -1.49 17.54 -10.36
CA ILE A 75 -2.83 17.34 -10.90
C ILE A 75 -2.94 15.88 -11.33
N SER A 76 -3.87 15.15 -10.73
CA SER A 76 -4.14 13.75 -11.09
C SER A 76 -4.88 13.67 -12.43
N PRO A 77 -4.98 12.47 -13.04
CA PRO A 77 -5.75 12.27 -14.27
C PRO A 77 -7.22 12.69 -14.17
N TYR A 78 -7.80 12.75 -12.96
CA TYR A 78 -9.16 13.22 -12.73
C TYR A 78 -9.31 14.73 -12.80
N GLY A 79 -8.29 15.44 -12.38
CA GLY A 79 -8.29 16.90 -12.36
C GLY A 79 -7.64 17.56 -13.58
N TYR A 80 -6.93 16.79 -14.41
CA TYR A 80 -6.20 17.33 -15.55
C TYR A 80 -7.11 17.72 -16.71
N GLU A 81 -7.01 18.95 -17.16
CA GLU A 81 -7.71 19.53 -18.31
C GLU A 81 -6.72 19.75 -19.45
N PRO A 82 -6.75 18.92 -20.52
CA PRO A 82 -5.79 19.01 -21.62
C PRO A 82 -5.80 20.34 -22.37
N GLU A 83 -6.95 21.00 -22.46
CA GLU A 83 -7.13 22.26 -23.21
C GLU A 83 -6.42 23.43 -22.52
N SER A 84 -6.41 23.47 -21.20
CA SER A 84 -5.73 24.51 -20.41
C SER A 84 -4.31 24.10 -20.00
N ASP A 85 -3.92 22.84 -20.17
CA ASP A 85 -2.71 22.22 -19.62
C ASP A 85 -2.56 22.47 -18.10
N ASP A 86 -3.69 22.54 -17.39
CA ASP A 86 -3.79 22.77 -15.94
C ASP A 86 -4.99 21.95 -15.40
N GLY A 87 -5.62 22.38 -14.35
CA GLY A 87 -6.80 21.79 -13.76
C GLY A 87 -6.77 21.75 -12.24
N ALA A 88 -7.70 21.05 -11.63
CA ALA A 88 -7.77 20.93 -10.18
C ALA A 88 -6.74 19.90 -9.66
N GLY A 89 -5.95 20.29 -8.67
CA GLY A 89 -4.88 19.44 -8.14
C GLY A 89 -4.46 19.82 -6.73
N VAL A 90 -3.63 18.97 -6.15
CA VAL A 90 -3.01 19.21 -4.84
C VAL A 90 -1.96 20.30 -4.99
N SER A 91 -2.06 21.37 -4.21
CA SER A 91 -1.12 22.49 -4.25
C SER A 91 -0.36 22.66 -2.93
N TYR A 92 0.86 23.18 -3.05
CA TYR A 92 1.82 23.33 -1.96
C TYR A 92 2.32 24.77 -1.89
N THR A 93 2.45 25.28 -0.67
CA THR A 93 3.12 26.56 -0.41
C THR A 93 4.32 26.34 0.50
N TYR A 94 5.31 27.22 0.39
CA TYR A 94 6.59 27.07 1.06
C TYR A 94 7.03 28.38 1.71
N ASP A 95 7.85 28.26 2.75
CA ASP A 95 8.56 29.41 3.31
C ASP A 95 9.83 29.75 2.47
N SER A 96 10.52 30.83 2.87
CA SER A 96 11.76 31.27 2.22
C SER A 96 12.93 30.26 2.33
N ARG A 97 12.87 29.33 3.30
CA ARG A 97 13.87 28.29 3.52
C ARG A 97 13.58 27.00 2.74
N GLY A 98 12.42 26.92 2.08
CA GLY A 98 11.97 25.74 1.33
C GLY A 98 11.14 24.74 2.13
N ASN A 99 10.76 25.06 3.36
CA ASN A 99 9.89 24.19 4.16
C ASN A 99 8.45 24.31 3.65
N ARG A 100 7.73 23.21 3.50
CA ARG A 100 6.34 23.19 3.07
C ARG A 100 5.44 23.69 4.19
N LEU A 101 4.77 24.82 3.97
CA LEU A 101 3.87 25.44 4.96
C LEU A 101 2.45 24.90 4.87
N ARG A 102 1.97 24.65 3.65
CA ARG A 102 0.56 24.30 3.44
C ARG A 102 0.40 23.30 2.30
N THR A 103 -0.52 22.36 2.48
CA THR A 103 -1.04 21.50 1.44
C THR A 103 -2.53 21.75 1.28
N THR A 104 -2.96 22.00 0.04
CA THR A 104 -4.36 22.20 -0.34
C THR A 104 -4.76 21.12 -1.33
N ASN A 105 -5.89 20.44 -1.12
CA ASN A 105 -6.37 19.38 -2.02
C ASN A 105 -6.97 19.94 -3.31
N ALA A 106 -7.38 19.07 -4.24
CA ALA A 106 -7.96 19.48 -5.51
C ALA A 106 -9.34 20.16 -5.40
N LEU A 107 -9.99 20.11 -4.24
CA LEU A 107 -11.23 20.84 -3.93
C LEU A 107 -10.95 22.24 -3.39
N GLY A 108 -9.68 22.64 -3.22
CA GLY A 108 -9.30 23.93 -2.65
C GLY A 108 -9.29 23.98 -1.11
N GLU A 109 -9.46 22.84 -0.45
CA GLU A 109 -9.46 22.75 1.00
C GLU A 109 -8.04 22.57 1.53
N VAL A 110 -7.70 23.33 2.59
CA VAL A 110 -6.39 23.19 3.27
C VAL A 110 -6.41 21.94 4.13
N VAL A 111 -5.67 20.92 3.72
CA VAL A 111 -5.63 19.62 4.41
C VAL A 111 -4.50 19.51 5.42
N GLN A 112 -3.48 20.35 5.31
CA GLN A 112 -2.36 20.39 6.24
C GLN A 112 -1.72 21.76 6.29
N GLU A 113 -1.43 22.26 7.50
CA GLU A 113 -0.55 23.41 7.75
C GLU A 113 0.59 22.97 8.67
N LEU A 114 1.81 23.42 8.36
CA LEU A 114 3.03 23.12 9.10
C LEU A 114 3.72 24.40 9.56
N SER A 115 4.30 24.36 10.74
CA SER A 115 5.20 25.39 11.24
C SER A 115 6.52 24.75 11.66
N TYR A 116 7.62 25.48 11.52
CA TYR A 116 8.97 24.95 11.71
C TYR A 116 9.76 25.78 12.72
N ASN A 117 10.70 25.13 13.39
CA ASN A 117 11.72 25.83 14.20
C ASN A 117 12.87 26.33 13.31
N LEU A 118 13.84 26.97 13.94
CA LEU A 118 15.04 27.50 13.25
C LEU A 118 15.94 26.43 12.61
N ARG A 119 15.78 25.16 12.97
CA ARG A 119 16.49 24.01 12.40
C ARG A 119 15.71 23.34 11.27
N ASN A 120 14.62 23.96 10.76
CA ASN A 120 13.72 23.41 9.73
C ASN A 120 13.02 22.12 10.15
N GLN A 121 12.83 21.90 11.46
CA GLN A 121 12.09 20.77 11.98
C GLN A 121 10.63 21.18 12.19
N PRO A 122 9.62 20.39 11.75
CA PRO A 122 8.22 20.70 11.97
C PRO A 122 7.89 20.67 13.48
N VAL A 123 7.36 21.75 14.01
CA VAL A 123 6.97 21.85 15.44
C VAL A 123 5.48 21.86 15.64
N ILE A 124 4.72 22.27 14.63
CA ILE A 124 3.25 22.27 14.64
C ILE A 124 2.75 21.73 13.31
N GLN A 125 1.82 20.82 13.38
CA GLN A 125 0.99 20.37 12.27
C GLN A 125 -0.46 20.61 12.63
N LYS A 126 -1.21 21.25 11.72
CA LYS A 126 -2.66 21.40 11.83
C LYS A 126 -3.33 20.70 10.65
N ASP A 127 -4.46 20.09 10.89
CA ASP A 127 -5.36 19.58 9.86
C ASP A 127 -6.47 20.58 9.53
N THR A 128 -7.31 20.22 8.57
CA THR A 128 -8.46 21.02 8.11
C THR A 128 -9.47 21.39 9.20
N PHE A 129 -9.58 20.58 10.26
CA PHE A 129 -10.51 20.80 11.37
C PHE A 129 -9.87 21.56 12.54
N GLY A 130 -8.62 22.01 12.36
CA GLY A 130 -7.87 22.73 13.38
C GLY A 130 -7.27 21.85 14.46
N ASN A 131 -7.32 20.51 14.32
CA ASN A 131 -6.59 19.63 15.23
C ASN A 131 -5.11 19.91 15.09
N ARG A 132 -4.47 20.15 16.21
CA ARG A 132 -3.07 20.55 16.26
C ARG A 132 -2.22 19.46 16.89
N THR A 133 -1.19 19.01 16.18
CA THR A 133 -0.14 18.14 16.68
C THR A 133 1.12 18.98 16.88
N GLU A 134 1.70 18.91 18.05
CA GLU A 134 2.93 19.59 18.44
C GLU A 134 4.05 18.56 18.58
N LEU A 135 5.21 18.86 18.01
CA LEU A 135 6.40 18.04 18.12
C LEU A 135 7.47 18.83 18.88
N SER A 136 8.09 18.21 19.87
CA SER A 136 9.28 18.72 20.51
C SER A 136 10.49 17.83 20.23
N TYR A 137 11.67 18.39 20.34
CA TYR A 137 12.90 17.75 19.93
C TYR A 137 13.95 17.82 21.02
N GLU A 138 14.77 16.77 21.10
CA GLU A 138 16.02 16.81 21.87
C GLU A 138 17.04 17.74 21.20
N LEU A 139 18.11 18.08 21.91
CA LEU A 139 19.16 18.97 21.37
C LEU A 139 19.86 18.39 20.13
N ASP A 140 19.92 17.08 20.01
CA ASP A 140 20.49 16.37 18.84
C ASP A 140 19.54 16.25 17.66
N GLY A 141 18.29 16.73 17.80
CA GLY A 141 17.29 16.80 16.74
C GLY A 141 16.32 15.61 16.67
N LYS A 142 16.40 14.66 17.62
CA LYS A 142 15.43 13.56 17.70
C LYS A 142 14.13 14.03 18.33
N ILE A 143 13.01 13.39 17.94
CA ILE A 143 11.70 13.70 18.51
C ILE A 143 11.70 13.30 19.99
N LYS A 144 11.39 14.24 20.86
CA LYS A 144 11.24 14.02 22.29
C LYS A 144 9.82 13.61 22.64
N ASP A 145 8.86 14.40 22.22
CA ASP A 145 7.45 14.12 22.45
C ASP A 145 6.57 14.63 21.29
N VAL A 146 5.43 13.96 21.15
CA VAL A 146 4.35 14.32 20.23
C VAL A 146 3.10 14.55 21.08
N ARG A 147 2.54 15.74 21.01
CA ARG A 147 1.33 16.14 21.74
C ARG A 147 0.23 16.52 20.77
N ARG A 148 -0.99 16.21 21.12
CA ARG A 148 -2.17 16.71 20.44
C ARG A 148 -2.86 17.73 21.29
N SER A 149 -3.14 18.89 20.72
CA SER A 149 -3.94 19.93 21.36
C SER A 149 -5.23 20.12 20.52
N GLY A 150 -6.36 20.05 21.20
CA GLY A 150 -7.71 20.31 20.74
C GLY A 150 -8.49 20.81 21.95
N ASN A 151 -9.68 20.28 22.19
CA ASN A 151 -10.45 20.61 23.42
C ASN A 151 -9.73 20.15 24.71
N HIS A 152 -8.81 19.20 24.61
CA HIS A 152 -7.92 18.76 25.69
C HIS A 152 -6.51 18.50 25.13
N GLN A 153 -5.50 19.00 25.85
CA GLN A 153 -4.11 18.70 25.52
C GLN A 153 -3.77 17.27 25.97
N ARG A 154 -3.32 16.42 25.04
CA ARG A 154 -2.93 15.04 25.31
C ARG A 154 -1.56 14.74 24.69
N THR A 155 -0.68 14.15 25.47
CA THR A 155 0.55 13.55 24.92
C THR A 155 0.15 12.29 24.16
N LEU A 156 0.59 12.16 22.91
CA LEU A 156 0.37 10.97 22.10
C LEU A 156 1.50 9.97 22.29
N GLN A 157 2.75 10.47 22.31
CA GLN A 157 3.95 9.65 22.47
C GLN A 157 5.06 10.46 23.10
N GLN A 158 5.88 9.82 23.94
CA GLN A 158 7.17 10.33 24.43
C GLN A 158 8.24 9.29 24.14
N TYR A 159 9.43 9.76 23.80
CA TYR A 159 10.54 8.88 23.39
C TYR A 159 11.72 9.08 24.34
N GLU A 160 12.38 7.99 24.69
CA GLU A 160 13.62 7.94 25.43
C GLU A 160 14.73 7.35 24.57
N TYR A 161 15.93 7.89 24.71
CA TYR A 161 17.08 7.49 23.91
C TYR A 161 18.29 7.22 24.80
N ASN A 162 19.10 6.23 24.41
CA ASN A 162 20.42 6.07 25.02
C ASN A 162 21.44 7.08 24.45
N ALA A 163 22.65 7.07 25.00
CA ALA A 163 23.73 7.96 24.57
C ALA A 163 24.15 7.79 23.09
N ARG A 164 23.81 6.66 22.45
CA ARG A 164 24.04 6.41 21.02
C ARG A 164 22.88 6.88 20.16
N GLY A 165 21.80 7.39 20.76
CA GLY A 165 20.61 7.87 20.09
C GLY A 165 19.64 6.79 19.60
N GLN A 166 19.73 5.59 20.15
CA GLN A 166 18.78 4.51 19.90
C GLN A 166 17.62 4.63 20.88
N ILE A 167 16.39 4.36 20.42
CA ILE A 167 15.19 4.39 21.26
C ILE A 167 15.31 3.28 22.30
N THR A 168 15.18 3.66 23.59
CA THR A 168 15.15 2.74 24.74
C THR A 168 13.83 2.76 25.47
N GLY A 169 12.96 3.72 25.17
CA GLY A 169 11.63 3.80 25.75
C GLY A 169 10.66 4.59 24.88
N VAL A 170 9.40 4.17 24.94
CA VAL A 170 8.27 4.92 24.36
C VAL A 170 7.14 4.88 25.39
N VAL A 171 6.56 6.03 25.68
CA VAL A 171 5.34 6.13 26.49
C VAL A 171 4.21 6.53 25.58
N ASP A 172 3.13 5.74 25.53
CA ASP A 172 1.97 6.01 24.70
C ASP A 172 1.04 7.10 25.28
N GLY A 173 -0.01 7.46 24.55
CA GLY A 173 -0.99 8.47 24.98
C GLY A 173 -1.82 8.09 26.20
N ASN A 174 -1.85 6.83 26.59
CA ASN A 174 -2.48 6.32 27.82
C ASN A 174 -1.49 6.22 28.99
N ARG A 175 -0.25 6.68 28.78
CA ARG A 175 0.87 6.61 29.72
C ARG A 175 1.40 5.19 29.97
N ASN A 176 1.19 4.27 29.02
CA ASN A 176 1.78 2.94 29.09
C ASN A 176 3.22 3.01 28.60
N PRO A 177 4.23 2.72 29.41
CA PRO A 177 5.60 2.65 28.98
C PRO A 177 5.88 1.33 28.26
N ILE A 178 6.65 1.41 27.19
CA ILE A 178 7.31 0.28 26.52
C ILE A 178 8.79 0.56 26.60
N SER A 179 9.56 -0.37 27.14
CA SER A 179 11.02 -0.28 27.20
C SER A 179 11.68 -1.22 26.19
N TYR A 180 12.84 -0.80 25.68
CA TYR A 180 13.62 -1.57 24.72
C TYR A 180 15.02 -1.81 25.26
N ASP A 181 15.38 -3.07 25.45
CA ASP A 181 16.75 -3.48 25.66
C ASP A 181 17.44 -3.59 24.30
N VAL A 182 18.60 -2.97 24.12
CA VAL A 182 19.34 -2.97 22.87
C VAL A 182 20.78 -3.44 23.10
N ASP A 183 21.29 -4.25 22.18
CA ASP A 183 22.68 -4.71 22.23
C ASP A 183 23.65 -3.63 21.73
N SER A 184 24.95 -3.95 21.74
CA SER A 184 26.01 -3.07 21.25
C SER A 184 25.92 -2.73 19.75
N TRP A 185 25.19 -3.54 18.97
CA TRP A 185 24.95 -3.34 17.53
C TRP A 185 23.70 -2.51 17.26
N GLY A 186 22.88 -2.22 18.32
CA GLY A 186 21.62 -1.50 18.20
C GLY A 186 20.41 -2.37 17.87
N ARG A 187 20.51 -3.68 17.99
CA ARG A 187 19.40 -4.60 17.76
C ARG A 187 18.62 -4.75 19.08
N ILE A 188 17.30 -4.85 18.96
CA ILE A 188 16.41 -5.05 20.13
C ILE A 188 16.61 -6.47 20.64
N THR A 189 17.00 -6.60 21.92
CA THR A 189 17.15 -7.88 22.62
C THR A 189 16.03 -8.15 23.61
N GLY A 190 15.27 -7.10 23.98
CA GLY A 190 14.12 -7.22 24.86
C GLY A 190 13.11 -6.11 24.64
N ILE A 191 11.83 -6.41 24.87
CA ILE A 191 10.74 -5.44 24.92
C ILE A 191 10.01 -5.66 26.22
N GLY A 192 9.95 -4.62 27.08
CA GLY A 192 9.24 -4.64 28.35
C GLY A 192 7.96 -3.82 28.29
N PHE A 193 6.87 -4.35 28.84
CA PHE A 193 5.56 -3.72 28.90
C PHE A 193 5.20 -3.29 30.33
N VAL A 194 4.18 -2.43 30.46
CA VAL A 194 3.73 -1.84 31.72
C VAL A 194 3.34 -2.85 32.79
N ASP A 195 2.82 -4.02 32.38
CA ASP A 195 2.39 -5.13 33.25
C ASP A 195 3.54 -6.03 33.73
N GLY A 196 4.78 -5.69 33.36
CA GLY A 196 5.98 -6.45 33.68
C GLY A 196 6.26 -7.61 32.72
N VAL A 197 5.41 -7.82 31.72
CA VAL A 197 5.64 -8.80 30.65
C VAL A 197 6.87 -8.37 29.86
N LYS A 198 7.72 -9.35 29.50
CA LYS A 198 8.89 -9.12 28.65
C LYS A 198 8.93 -10.10 27.49
N GLU A 199 9.22 -9.56 26.30
CA GLU A 199 9.60 -10.36 25.13
C GLU A 199 11.10 -10.31 24.92
N GLY A 200 11.69 -11.38 24.40
CA GLY A 200 13.13 -11.50 24.19
C GLY A 200 13.50 -11.89 22.78
N TYR A 201 14.68 -11.42 22.34
CA TYR A 201 15.24 -11.73 21.02
C TYR A 201 16.71 -12.07 21.12
N GLU A 202 17.11 -13.19 20.55
CA GLU A 202 18.50 -13.60 20.39
C GLU A 202 18.86 -13.60 18.91
N TYR A 203 20.14 -13.39 18.61
CA TYR A 203 20.61 -13.25 17.24
C TYR A 203 21.77 -14.20 16.94
N THR A 204 21.84 -14.65 15.69
CA THR A 204 23.01 -15.32 15.16
C THR A 204 24.19 -14.34 15.05
N PRO A 205 25.44 -14.82 14.90
CA PRO A 205 26.58 -13.94 14.58
C PRO A 205 26.39 -13.14 13.28
N ALA A 206 25.58 -13.65 12.34
CA ALA A 206 25.21 -12.94 11.10
C ALA A 206 24.13 -11.87 11.28
N GLY A 207 23.58 -11.70 12.51
CA GLY A 207 22.57 -10.68 12.81
C GLY A 207 21.12 -11.09 12.56
N GLN A 208 20.87 -12.34 12.25
CA GLN A 208 19.51 -12.88 12.07
C GLN A 208 18.94 -13.31 13.42
N VAL A 209 17.63 -13.20 13.61
CA VAL A 209 16.95 -13.65 14.84
C VAL A 209 17.10 -15.18 14.96
N SER A 210 17.81 -15.66 15.98
CA SER A 210 17.95 -17.10 16.26
C SER A 210 16.89 -17.63 17.20
N ARG A 211 16.32 -16.75 18.05
CA ARG A 211 15.30 -17.13 19.02
C ARG A 211 14.43 -15.93 19.36
N THR A 212 13.13 -16.17 19.49
CA THR A 212 12.17 -15.23 20.08
C THR A 212 11.58 -15.83 21.34
N ILE A 213 11.31 -15.00 22.35
CA ILE A 213 10.70 -15.42 23.62
C ILE A 213 9.49 -14.52 23.83
N ASP A 214 8.31 -15.09 23.98
CA ASP A 214 7.08 -14.35 24.22
C ASP A 214 6.95 -13.94 25.70
N GLY A 215 5.93 -13.13 26.03
CA GLY A 215 5.68 -12.66 27.39
C GLY A 215 5.38 -13.75 28.42
N ASN A 216 5.06 -14.97 28.00
CA ASN A 216 4.85 -16.14 28.86
C ASN A 216 6.13 -17.00 29.01
N GLY A 217 7.24 -16.60 28.38
CA GLY A 217 8.50 -17.33 28.40
C GLY A 217 8.58 -18.45 27.34
N ASN A 218 7.59 -18.60 26.48
CA ASN A 218 7.63 -19.58 25.40
C ASN A 218 8.62 -19.14 24.32
N ALA A 219 9.45 -20.07 23.86
CA ALA A 219 10.49 -19.74 22.90
C ALA A 219 10.25 -20.42 21.55
N VAL A 220 10.51 -19.65 20.47
CA VAL A 220 10.59 -20.15 19.10
C VAL A 220 12.02 -19.98 18.62
N GLN A 221 12.63 -21.05 18.10
CA GLN A 221 13.98 -21.03 17.56
C GLN A 221 13.95 -21.06 16.03
N TYR A 222 14.93 -20.39 15.42
CA TYR A 222 15.07 -20.31 13.97
C TYR A 222 16.46 -20.78 13.56
N ARG A 223 16.52 -21.60 12.52
CA ARG A 223 17.75 -21.99 11.85
C ARG A 223 17.74 -21.48 10.42
N TYR A 224 18.89 -21.21 9.88
CA TYR A 224 19.07 -20.62 8.57
C TYR A 224 19.96 -21.51 7.70
N ASN A 225 19.70 -21.50 6.40
CA ASN A 225 20.56 -22.12 5.41
C ASN A 225 21.73 -21.17 5.04
N SER A 226 22.63 -21.63 4.16
CA SER A 226 23.78 -20.85 3.68
C SER A 226 23.41 -19.56 2.94
N LEU A 227 22.18 -19.46 2.42
CA LEU A 227 21.64 -18.26 1.77
C LEU A 227 20.98 -17.28 2.75
N GLY A 228 21.03 -17.57 4.06
CA GLY A 228 20.41 -16.74 5.07
C GLY A 228 18.88 -16.84 5.14
N LYS A 229 18.27 -17.85 4.54
CA LYS A 229 16.82 -18.11 4.60
C LYS A 229 16.52 -19.11 5.70
N ILE A 230 15.36 -18.94 6.37
CA ILE A 230 14.91 -19.85 7.42
C ILE A 230 14.81 -21.27 6.85
N SER A 231 15.55 -22.23 7.42
CA SER A 231 15.47 -23.66 7.07
C SER A 231 14.62 -24.45 8.04
N GLU A 232 14.58 -24.02 9.30
CA GLU A 232 13.76 -24.64 10.35
C GLU A 232 13.22 -23.58 11.31
N ARG A 233 12.01 -23.81 11.80
CA ARG A 233 11.38 -23.12 12.91
C ARG A 233 10.94 -24.14 13.94
N ILE A 234 11.40 -24.00 15.18
CA ILE A 234 11.12 -24.95 16.27
C ILE A 234 10.30 -24.22 17.32
N ASP A 235 9.10 -24.70 17.60
CA ASP A 235 8.23 -24.11 18.61
C ASP A 235 8.61 -24.52 20.03
N GLN A 236 7.94 -23.96 21.04
CA GLN A 236 8.21 -24.22 22.47
C GLN A 236 7.95 -25.69 22.88
N LEU A 237 7.20 -26.46 22.10
CA LEU A 237 6.93 -27.88 22.34
C LEU A 237 7.94 -28.80 21.63
N GLY A 238 8.87 -28.22 20.84
CA GLY A 238 9.87 -28.92 20.07
C GLY A 238 9.40 -29.39 18.70
N PHE A 239 8.18 -29.05 18.27
CA PHE A 239 7.74 -29.35 16.92
C PHE A 239 8.48 -28.46 15.93
N THR A 240 8.88 -29.07 14.81
CA THR A 240 9.71 -28.42 13.80
C THR A 240 8.94 -28.23 12.51
N GLU A 241 8.94 -26.99 12.00
CA GLU A 241 8.60 -26.68 10.62
C GLU A 241 9.88 -26.67 9.78
N THR A 242 9.85 -27.19 8.58
CA THR A 242 11.01 -27.27 7.68
C THR A 242 10.72 -26.52 6.38
N PHE A 243 11.70 -25.73 5.94
CA PHE A 243 11.64 -24.95 4.71
C PHE A 243 12.81 -25.33 3.79
N ARG A 244 12.52 -25.62 2.52
CA ARG A 244 13.54 -25.83 1.49
C ARG A 244 13.31 -24.86 0.35
N TYR A 245 14.38 -24.55 -0.34
CA TYR A 245 14.40 -23.57 -1.41
C TYR A 245 15.02 -24.17 -2.67
N ASP A 246 14.61 -23.69 -3.84
CA ASP A 246 15.27 -24.01 -5.10
C ASP A 246 16.62 -23.25 -5.23
N GLU A 247 17.32 -23.45 -6.34
CA GLU A 247 18.61 -22.81 -6.61
C GLU A 247 18.53 -21.29 -6.71
N GLU A 248 17.37 -20.77 -7.14
CA GLU A 248 17.06 -19.33 -7.22
C GLU A 248 16.62 -18.76 -5.87
N GLY A 249 16.44 -19.63 -4.86
CA GLY A 249 16.05 -19.26 -3.52
C GLY A 249 14.54 -19.07 -3.33
N ASN A 250 13.68 -19.56 -4.23
CA ASN A 250 12.24 -19.61 -4.00
C ASN A 250 11.88 -20.80 -3.10
N LEU A 251 10.85 -20.66 -2.27
CA LEU A 251 10.39 -21.76 -1.41
C LEU A 251 9.87 -22.91 -2.27
N SER A 252 10.53 -24.08 -2.19
CA SER A 252 10.18 -25.29 -2.94
C SER A 252 9.43 -26.32 -2.11
N LEU A 253 9.64 -26.35 -0.78
CA LEU A 253 8.96 -27.24 0.15
C LEU A 253 8.81 -26.57 1.51
N HIS A 254 7.61 -26.64 2.06
CA HIS A 254 7.31 -26.34 3.45
C HIS A 254 6.65 -27.58 4.08
N ILE A 255 7.18 -28.01 5.21
CA ILE A 255 6.56 -29.05 6.05
C ILE A 255 6.19 -28.37 7.36
N ASP A 256 4.90 -28.33 7.68
CA ASP A 256 4.43 -27.72 8.91
C ASP A 256 4.66 -28.61 10.14
N ARG A 257 4.36 -28.08 11.32
CA ARG A 257 4.51 -28.79 12.60
C ARG A 257 3.71 -30.09 12.70
N ASP A 258 2.61 -30.20 11.94
CA ASP A 258 1.72 -31.37 11.93
C ASP A 258 2.12 -32.38 10.84
N GLY A 259 3.21 -32.12 10.10
CA GLY A 259 3.72 -32.97 9.03
C GLY A 259 3.06 -32.77 7.67
N ARG A 260 2.14 -31.79 7.53
CA ARG A 260 1.54 -31.43 6.23
C ARG A 260 2.60 -30.82 5.35
N ARG A 261 2.53 -31.11 4.05
CA ARG A 261 3.54 -30.67 3.09
C ARG A 261 2.95 -29.78 2.03
N LEU A 262 3.63 -28.69 1.74
CA LEU A 262 3.37 -27.78 0.62
C LEU A 262 4.59 -27.82 -0.30
N GLN A 263 4.45 -28.44 -1.46
CA GLN A 263 5.46 -28.44 -2.51
C GLN A 263 5.14 -27.34 -3.52
N ARG A 264 6.14 -26.57 -3.92
CA ARG A 264 5.97 -25.47 -4.89
C ARG A 264 7.07 -25.54 -5.95
N ALA A 265 6.70 -25.23 -7.18
CA ALA A 265 7.64 -24.93 -8.25
C ALA A 265 7.36 -23.52 -8.76
N CYS A 266 8.43 -22.76 -9.01
CA CYS A 266 8.37 -21.43 -9.57
C CYS A 266 8.94 -21.41 -11.00
N ASN A 267 8.49 -20.45 -11.82
CA ASN A 267 9.16 -20.17 -13.08
C ASN A 267 10.46 -19.39 -12.81
N VAL A 268 11.21 -19.12 -13.86
CA VAL A 268 12.50 -18.39 -13.80
C VAL A 268 12.39 -16.96 -13.22
N PHE A 269 11.19 -16.41 -13.10
CA PHE A 269 10.93 -15.10 -12.50
C PHE A 269 10.49 -15.20 -11.02
N GLY A 270 10.55 -16.41 -10.42
CA GLY A 270 10.13 -16.65 -9.05
C GLY A 270 8.60 -16.68 -8.85
N GLN A 271 7.82 -16.73 -9.93
CA GLN A 271 6.36 -16.82 -9.85
C GLN A 271 5.93 -18.28 -9.72
N PRO A 272 5.00 -18.63 -8.82
CA PRO A 272 4.56 -20.01 -8.63
C PRO A 272 3.82 -20.52 -9.87
N VAL A 273 4.25 -21.66 -10.42
CA VAL A 273 3.58 -22.32 -11.56
C VAL A 273 2.87 -23.60 -11.14
N TYR A 274 3.28 -24.17 -10.01
CA TYR A 274 2.71 -25.39 -9.46
C TYR A 274 2.78 -25.36 -7.93
N GLU A 275 1.72 -25.83 -7.29
CA GLU A 275 1.67 -26.05 -5.85
C GLU A 275 0.86 -27.32 -5.55
N LYS A 276 1.37 -28.14 -4.63
CA LYS A 276 0.70 -29.35 -4.16
C LYS A 276 0.73 -29.39 -2.64
N ALA A 277 -0.44 -29.45 -2.03
CA ALA A 277 -0.60 -29.69 -0.61
C ALA A 277 -0.95 -31.17 -0.35
N THR A 278 -0.33 -31.74 0.69
CA THR A 278 -0.65 -33.09 1.20
C THR A 278 -0.79 -33.06 2.72
N ASP A 279 -1.60 -33.95 3.28
CA ASP A 279 -1.62 -34.20 4.72
C ASP A 279 -0.33 -34.89 5.20
N ALA A 280 -0.25 -35.20 6.48
CA ALA A 280 0.91 -35.84 7.10
C ALA A 280 1.16 -37.25 6.55
N GLU A 281 0.10 -37.96 6.17
CA GLU A 281 0.13 -39.30 5.58
C GLU A 281 0.50 -39.30 4.11
N GLY A 282 0.65 -38.09 3.52
CA GLY A 282 1.00 -37.91 2.11
C GLY A 282 -0.20 -37.95 1.15
N LYS A 283 -1.43 -37.99 1.67
CA LYS A 283 -2.64 -37.92 0.85
C LYS A 283 -2.78 -36.50 0.30
N HIS A 284 -3.06 -36.41 -0.99
CA HIS A 284 -3.31 -35.16 -1.66
C HIS A 284 -4.54 -34.42 -1.11
N THR A 285 -4.37 -33.14 -0.80
CA THR A 285 -5.44 -32.26 -0.31
C THR A 285 -5.76 -31.14 -1.30
N ASN A 286 -4.79 -30.65 -2.07
CA ASN A 286 -4.97 -29.61 -3.06
C ASN A 286 -3.85 -29.65 -4.11
N ILE A 287 -4.19 -29.37 -5.38
CA ILE A 287 -3.22 -29.06 -6.45
C ILE A 287 -3.65 -27.78 -7.14
N SER A 288 -2.71 -26.86 -7.28
CA SER A 288 -2.90 -25.60 -8.03
C SER A 288 -1.80 -25.42 -9.07
N THR A 289 -2.18 -24.89 -10.23
CA THR A 289 -1.23 -24.51 -11.28
C THR A 289 -1.57 -23.14 -11.83
N TRP A 290 -0.54 -22.40 -12.24
CA TRP A 290 -0.69 -21.06 -12.81
C TRP A 290 0.07 -20.93 -14.12
N HIS A 291 -0.51 -20.21 -15.05
CA HIS A 291 0.11 -19.80 -16.31
C HIS A 291 0.17 -18.28 -16.33
N TYR A 292 1.22 -17.77 -16.92
CA TYR A 292 1.48 -16.33 -16.99
C TYR A 292 1.70 -15.93 -18.44
N ASP A 293 1.33 -14.70 -18.78
CA ASP A 293 1.75 -14.09 -20.03
C ASP A 293 3.20 -13.57 -19.91
N SER A 294 3.70 -13.06 -21.03
CA SER A 294 5.06 -12.50 -21.11
C SER A 294 5.26 -11.24 -20.25
N LEU A 295 4.19 -10.55 -19.86
CA LEU A 295 4.23 -9.42 -18.93
C LEU A 295 4.21 -9.87 -17.46
N GLY A 296 4.05 -11.18 -17.22
CA GLY A 296 4.04 -11.79 -15.89
C GLY A 296 2.69 -11.71 -15.17
N ARG A 297 1.60 -11.46 -15.91
CA ARG A 297 0.25 -11.49 -15.38
C ARG A 297 -0.32 -12.91 -15.46
N VAL A 298 -1.10 -13.33 -14.46
CA VAL A 298 -1.73 -14.66 -14.48
C VAL A 298 -2.80 -14.69 -15.56
N THR A 299 -2.64 -15.58 -16.55
CA THR A 299 -3.65 -15.80 -17.60
C THR A 299 -4.57 -16.97 -17.29
N ARG A 300 -4.08 -17.96 -16.53
CA ARG A 300 -4.86 -19.12 -16.11
C ARG A 300 -4.41 -19.61 -14.76
N ALA A 301 -5.38 -19.99 -13.92
CA ALA A 301 -5.15 -20.71 -12.68
C ALA A 301 -6.07 -21.92 -12.63
N VAL A 302 -5.55 -23.07 -12.20
CA VAL A 302 -6.33 -24.29 -11.97
C VAL A 302 -6.14 -24.70 -10.51
N CYS A 303 -7.23 -24.96 -9.81
CA CYS A 303 -7.23 -25.43 -8.44
C CYS A 303 -8.22 -26.59 -8.31
N ASP A 304 -7.71 -27.78 -7.99
CA ASP A 304 -8.50 -29.03 -7.86
C ASP A 304 -9.49 -29.25 -9.04
N GLY A 305 -8.98 -29.06 -10.27
CA GLY A 305 -9.75 -29.25 -11.50
C GLY A 305 -10.65 -28.08 -11.89
N LYS A 306 -10.83 -27.07 -11.06
CA LYS A 306 -11.53 -25.82 -11.44
C LYS A 306 -10.55 -24.89 -12.13
N SER A 307 -10.86 -24.52 -13.37
CA SER A 307 -10.05 -23.60 -14.16
C SER A 307 -10.61 -22.19 -14.12
N TYR A 308 -9.73 -21.22 -13.89
CA TYR A 308 -9.99 -19.80 -14.00
C TYR A 308 -9.09 -19.19 -15.06
N GLU A 309 -9.65 -18.36 -15.93
CA GLU A 309 -8.93 -17.63 -16.96
C GLU A 309 -9.06 -16.13 -16.70
N TYR A 310 -8.00 -15.39 -16.95
CA TYR A 310 -7.91 -13.95 -16.76
C TYR A 310 -7.52 -13.29 -18.07
N ILE A 311 -8.35 -12.38 -18.53
CA ILE A 311 -8.18 -11.65 -19.80
C ILE A 311 -7.94 -10.19 -19.45
N TYR A 312 -6.93 -9.59 -20.05
CA TYR A 312 -6.53 -8.22 -19.80
C TYR A 312 -6.86 -7.32 -21.00
N ASP A 313 -7.06 -6.05 -20.76
CA ASP A 313 -7.18 -5.04 -21.81
C ASP A 313 -5.79 -4.62 -22.33
N ALA A 314 -5.77 -3.78 -23.37
CA ALA A 314 -4.53 -3.27 -23.97
C ALA A 314 -3.70 -2.38 -23.02
N TYR A 315 -4.26 -1.99 -21.89
CA TYR A 315 -3.61 -1.14 -20.89
C TYR A 315 -3.10 -1.92 -19.67
N GLY A 316 -3.31 -3.25 -19.68
CA GLY A 316 -2.87 -4.14 -18.60
C GLY A 316 -3.87 -4.33 -17.47
N ASN A 317 -5.07 -3.76 -17.54
CA ASN A 317 -6.10 -3.95 -16.53
C ASN A 317 -6.85 -5.26 -16.76
N LEU A 318 -7.31 -5.92 -15.70
CA LEU A 318 -8.15 -7.12 -15.80
C LEU A 318 -9.49 -6.76 -16.45
N LYS A 319 -9.74 -7.30 -17.65
CA LYS A 319 -10.98 -7.06 -18.42
C LYS A 319 -12.04 -8.11 -18.15
N GLU A 320 -11.66 -9.37 -17.99
CA GLU A 320 -12.61 -10.45 -17.81
C GLU A 320 -12.00 -11.61 -17.01
N LYS A 321 -12.82 -12.23 -16.15
CA LYS A 321 -12.51 -13.50 -15.49
C LYS A 321 -13.51 -14.55 -15.92
N ARG A 322 -13.02 -15.74 -16.30
CA ARG A 322 -13.83 -16.92 -16.67
C ARG A 322 -13.57 -18.07 -15.71
N SER A 323 -14.52 -18.98 -15.62
CA SER A 323 -14.34 -20.31 -14.99
C SER A 323 -14.88 -21.37 -15.92
N ASN A 324 -14.03 -22.37 -16.23
CA ASN A 324 -14.34 -23.45 -17.17
C ASN A 324 -14.91 -22.91 -18.50
N GLY A 325 -14.30 -21.84 -19.05
CA GLY A 325 -14.71 -21.18 -20.29
C GLY A 325 -15.93 -20.27 -20.19
N LYS A 326 -16.67 -20.25 -19.06
CA LYS A 326 -17.82 -19.37 -18.85
C LYS A 326 -17.39 -18.08 -18.16
N ARG A 327 -17.86 -16.93 -18.64
CA ARG A 327 -17.62 -15.64 -18.01
C ARG A 327 -18.20 -15.63 -16.60
N LEU A 328 -17.38 -15.23 -15.62
CA LEU A 328 -17.80 -14.99 -14.24
C LEU A 328 -18.06 -13.51 -13.99
N VAL A 329 -17.22 -12.65 -14.57
CA VAL A 329 -17.29 -11.21 -14.37
C VAL A 329 -16.48 -10.51 -15.45
N SER A 330 -16.91 -9.33 -15.88
CA SER A 330 -16.12 -8.43 -16.71
C SER A 330 -16.01 -7.05 -16.06
N TYR A 331 -14.95 -6.33 -16.42
CA TYR A 331 -14.56 -5.04 -15.85
C TYR A 331 -14.31 -4.03 -16.96
N THR A 332 -14.69 -2.79 -16.72
CA THR A 332 -14.30 -1.63 -17.52
C THR A 332 -13.54 -0.66 -16.62
N HIS A 333 -12.52 -0.02 -17.15
CA HIS A 333 -11.65 0.88 -16.42
C HIS A 333 -11.64 2.27 -17.09
N ASP A 334 -11.39 3.30 -16.29
CA ASP A 334 -11.13 4.65 -16.77
C ASP A 334 -9.64 4.86 -17.12
N ARG A 335 -9.29 6.09 -17.54
CA ARG A 335 -7.92 6.47 -17.87
C ARG A 335 -6.97 6.49 -16.65
N ALA A 336 -7.49 6.55 -15.43
CA ALA A 336 -6.70 6.45 -14.20
C ALA A 336 -6.43 4.99 -13.80
N GLY A 337 -7.10 4.01 -14.47
CA GLY A 337 -7.03 2.59 -14.18
C GLY A 337 -8.01 2.13 -13.09
N GLN A 338 -9.00 2.96 -12.73
CA GLN A 338 -10.02 2.57 -11.76
C GLN A 338 -11.22 1.92 -12.46
N ILE A 339 -11.85 0.94 -11.78
CA ILE A 339 -13.00 0.20 -12.31
C ILE A 339 -14.22 1.12 -12.39
N THR A 340 -14.76 1.29 -13.60
CA THR A 340 -15.99 2.06 -13.85
C THR A 340 -17.23 1.20 -13.99
N GLU A 341 -17.06 -0.09 -14.34
CA GLU A 341 -18.17 -1.02 -14.44
C GLU A 341 -17.72 -2.45 -14.10
N ILE A 342 -18.56 -3.16 -13.38
CA ILE A 342 -18.47 -4.61 -13.15
C ILE A 342 -19.76 -5.21 -13.68
N MET A 343 -19.65 -6.20 -14.60
CA MET A 343 -20.78 -6.92 -15.16
C MET A 343 -20.72 -8.39 -14.76
N ASP A 344 -21.81 -8.90 -14.19
CA ASP A 344 -21.94 -10.29 -13.81
C ASP A 344 -22.26 -11.24 -14.99
N PRO A 345 -22.34 -12.57 -14.80
CA PRO A 345 -22.67 -13.51 -15.87
C PRO A 345 -24.09 -13.34 -16.44
N ALA A 346 -25.04 -12.81 -15.66
CA ALA A 346 -26.41 -12.56 -16.08
C ALA A 346 -26.56 -11.27 -16.89
N GLY A 347 -25.49 -10.45 -16.96
CA GLY A 347 -25.49 -9.18 -17.67
C GLY A 347 -25.89 -7.99 -16.80
N VAL A 348 -26.06 -8.19 -15.49
CA VAL A 348 -26.30 -7.08 -14.56
C VAL A 348 -25.00 -6.31 -14.36
N SER A 349 -25.05 -5.00 -14.59
CA SER A 349 -23.90 -4.10 -14.45
C SER A 349 -24.01 -3.28 -13.19
N THR A 350 -22.94 -3.24 -12.42
CA THR A 350 -22.71 -2.26 -11.36
C THR A 350 -21.70 -1.23 -11.82
N ARG A 351 -22.08 0.04 -11.80
CA ARG A 351 -21.26 1.16 -12.26
C ARG A 351 -20.74 2.00 -11.11
N TYR A 352 -19.55 2.56 -11.31
CA TYR A 352 -18.82 3.34 -10.32
C TYR A 352 -18.43 4.68 -10.92
N GLU A 353 -18.69 5.75 -10.20
CA GLU A 353 -18.22 7.10 -10.51
C GLU A 353 -17.25 7.55 -9.41
N TYR A 354 -16.31 8.40 -9.81
CA TYR A 354 -15.27 8.91 -8.92
C TYR A 354 -15.29 10.44 -8.94
N ASP A 355 -14.94 11.03 -7.80
CA ASP A 355 -14.77 12.47 -7.71
C ASP A 355 -13.38 12.91 -8.21
N ILE A 356 -13.13 14.20 -8.19
CA ILE A 356 -11.87 14.78 -8.66
C ILE A 356 -10.63 14.36 -7.85
N LEU A 357 -10.81 13.84 -6.64
CA LEU A 357 -9.75 13.22 -5.83
C LEU A 357 -9.57 11.75 -6.12
N GLY A 358 -10.34 11.16 -7.04
CA GLY A 358 -10.33 9.73 -7.37
C GLY A 358 -11.01 8.86 -6.32
N ARG A 359 -11.83 9.44 -5.43
CA ARG A 359 -12.62 8.70 -4.44
C ARG A 359 -13.95 8.30 -5.07
N ARG A 360 -14.48 7.15 -4.67
CA ARG A 360 -15.76 6.66 -5.18
C ARG A 360 -16.90 7.58 -4.75
N SER A 361 -17.54 8.25 -5.69
CA SER A 361 -18.65 9.19 -5.43
C SER A 361 -20.02 8.54 -5.57
N ARG A 362 -20.15 7.53 -6.46
CA ARG A 362 -21.44 6.87 -6.72
C ARG A 362 -21.24 5.41 -7.12
N ILE A 363 -22.16 4.56 -6.67
CA ILE A 363 -22.35 3.19 -7.15
C ILE A 363 -23.80 3.07 -7.58
N TYR A 364 -24.07 2.51 -8.76
CA TYR A 364 -25.43 2.33 -9.25
C TYR A 364 -25.53 1.19 -10.27
N ASN A 365 -26.75 0.66 -10.44
CA ASN A 365 -27.07 -0.31 -11.48
C ASN A 365 -28.43 0.00 -12.11
N ASN A 366 -28.81 -0.78 -13.14
CA ASN A 366 -30.09 -0.62 -13.84
C ASN A 366 -31.29 -1.17 -13.04
N ASP A 367 -31.05 -1.92 -11.96
CA ASP A 367 -32.09 -2.54 -11.13
C ASP A 367 -32.53 -1.66 -9.95
N GLY A 368 -32.09 -0.39 -9.94
CA GLY A 368 -32.46 0.59 -8.94
C GLY A 368 -31.53 0.65 -7.73
N LEU A 369 -30.45 -0.13 -7.69
CA LEU A 369 -29.39 0.10 -6.72
C LEU A 369 -28.77 1.47 -6.99
N GLU A 370 -28.71 2.32 -5.97
CA GLU A 370 -27.92 3.56 -6.00
C GLU A 370 -27.39 3.85 -4.61
N VAL A 371 -26.09 4.17 -4.55
CA VAL A 371 -25.41 4.63 -3.33
C VAL A 371 -24.50 5.80 -3.72
N ARG A 372 -24.61 6.92 -3.00
CA ARG A 372 -23.73 8.10 -3.17
C ARG A 372 -22.94 8.33 -1.90
N TYR A 373 -21.67 8.66 -2.07
CA TYR A 373 -20.74 8.90 -0.98
C TYR A 373 -20.37 10.40 -0.93
N GLY A 374 -20.48 10.97 0.26
CA GLY A 374 -19.89 12.25 0.60
C GLY A 374 -18.70 12.07 1.52
N TYR A 375 -17.71 12.92 1.39
CA TYR A 375 -16.48 12.85 2.16
C TYR A 375 -16.21 14.16 2.88
N ASP A 376 -15.53 14.07 4.01
CA ASP A 376 -14.96 15.26 4.64
C ASP A 376 -13.58 15.60 4.01
N ALA A 377 -13.00 16.71 4.44
CA ALA A 377 -11.74 17.22 3.90
C ALA A 377 -10.50 16.33 4.27
N LEU A 378 -10.63 15.39 5.18
CA LEU A 378 -9.62 14.36 5.49
C LEU A 378 -9.86 13.03 4.75
N ASN A 379 -10.73 13.04 3.71
CA ASN A 379 -11.09 11.87 2.89
C ASN A 379 -11.82 10.75 3.66
N ARG A 380 -12.44 11.04 4.80
CA ARG A 380 -13.28 10.11 5.54
C ARG A 380 -14.71 10.22 5.03
N ILE A 381 -15.46 9.11 5.00
CA ILE A 381 -16.88 9.12 4.62
C ILE A 381 -17.65 9.96 5.64
N SER A 382 -18.26 11.06 5.21
CA SER A 382 -19.11 11.92 6.05
C SER A 382 -20.58 11.60 5.85
N ARG A 383 -20.95 11.04 4.68
CA ARG A 383 -22.35 10.75 4.33
C ARG A 383 -22.45 9.64 3.31
N ILE A 384 -23.48 8.82 3.46
CA ILE A 384 -23.89 7.79 2.48
C ILE A 384 -25.39 8.00 2.21
N HIS A 385 -25.74 8.23 0.96
CA HIS A 385 -27.13 8.27 0.49
C HIS A 385 -27.44 6.96 -0.25
N TYR A 386 -28.54 6.34 0.10
CA TYR A 386 -29.06 5.16 -0.57
C TYR A 386 -30.25 5.53 -1.46
N GLY A 387 -30.41 4.86 -2.61
CA GLY A 387 -31.47 5.13 -3.59
C GLY A 387 -32.90 4.96 -3.06
N ASN A 388 -33.07 4.28 -1.94
CA ASN A 388 -34.35 4.15 -1.23
C ASN A 388 -34.69 5.34 -0.31
N GLY A 389 -33.89 6.40 -0.34
CA GLY A 389 -34.10 7.62 0.46
C GLY A 389 -33.53 7.54 1.88
N VAL A 390 -32.83 6.46 2.24
CA VAL A 390 -32.10 6.38 3.50
C VAL A 390 -30.78 7.14 3.38
N GLU A 391 -30.39 7.82 4.45
CA GLU A 391 -29.10 8.50 4.58
C GLU A 391 -28.43 8.09 5.88
N THR A 392 -27.11 7.81 5.81
CA THR A 392 -26.25 7.63 7.00
C THR A 392 -25.21 8.75 7.04
N ALA A 393 -25.16 9.49 8.15
CA ALA A 393 -24.20 10.55 8.38
C ALA A 393 -23.18 10.14 9.46
N TYR A 394 -21.93 10.51 9.27
CA TYR A 394 -20.83 10.25 10.18
C TYR A 394 -20.19 11.55 10.64
N THR A 395 -19.90 11.66 11.92
CA THR A 395 -18.98 12.67 12.44
C THR A 395 -17.83 12.01 13.16
N TYR A 396 -16.71 12.71 13.22
CA TYR A 396 -15.47 12.15 13.76
C TYR A 396 -14.92 13.04 14.86
N ASP A 397 -14.24 12.43 15.82
CA ASP A 397 -13.45 13.14 16.80
C ASP A 397 -12.10 13.62 16.21
N GLY A 398 -11.32 14.35 17.00
CA GLY A 398 -10.01 14.84 16.59
C GLY A 398 -8.99 13.72 16.31
N ASP A 399 -9.18 12.52 16.83
CA ASP A 399 -8.31 11.37 16.62
C ASP A 399 -8.73 10.53 15.38
N GLY A 400 -9.86 10.90 14.75
CA GLY A 400 -10.39 10.22 13.57
C GLY A 400 -11.33 9.05 13.88
N ASN A 401 -11.68 8.82 15.13
CA ASN A 401 -12.68 7.83 15.50
C ASN A 401 -14.08 8.36 15.21
N ILE A 402 -15.01 7.47 14.87
CA ILE A 402 -16.41 7.84 14.68
C ILE A 402 -16.96 8.35 16.03
N ARG A 403 -17.41 9.61 16.02
CA ARG A 403 -18.04 10.25 17.18
C ARG A 403 -19.55 10.02 17.17
N THR A 404 -20.19 10.19 16.02
CA THR A 404 -21.61 9.91 15.82
C THR A 404 -21.83 9.19 14.51
N LEU A 405 -22.79 8.28 14.51
CA LEU A 405 -23.36 7.65 13.33
C LEU A 405 -24.88 7.81 13.44
N GLU A 406 -25.49 8.46 12.46
CA GLU A 406 -26.94 8.66 12.43
C GLU A 406 -27.49 8.16 11.08
N THR A 407 -28.50 7.30 11.13
CA THR A 407 -29.19 6.82 9.94
C THR A 407 -30.65 7.30 9.96
N LYS A 408 -31.10 7.92 8.87
CA LYS A 408 -32.42 8.50 8.69
C LYS A 408 -33.11 7.98 7.43
N ALA A 409 -34.43 7.87 7.49
CA ALA A 409 -35.31 7.73 6.32
C ALA A 409 -36.27 8.92 6.32
N GLY A 410 -36.00 9.93 5.49
CA GLY A 410 -36.65 11.22 5.58
C GLY A 410 -36.37 11.89 6.92
N GLU A 411 -37.44 12.27 7.65
CA GLU A 411 -37.32 12.86 8.99
C GLU A 411 -37.18 11.82 10.13
N ASN A 412 -37.40 10.53 9.85
CA ASN A 412 -37.36 9.47 10.86
C ASN A 412 -35.92 9.01 11.10
N VAL A 413 -35.47 9.09 12.34
CA VAL A 413 -34.17 8.49 12.79
C VAL A 413 -34.39 7.00 12.99
N LEU A 414 -33.60 6.19 12.25
CA LEU A 414 -33.65 4.72 12.33
C LEU A 414 -32.59 4.19 13.30
N LEU A 415 -31.45 4.88 13.38
CA LEU A 415 -30.31 4.54 14.23
C LEU A 415 -29.53 5.81 14.55
N SER A 416 -29.08 5.96 15.79
CA SER A 416 -28.20 7.06 16.22
C SER A 416 -27.23 6.59 17.31
#